data_fa33b71c1e38eee9d612f147710cadcb
#
_entry.id   fa33b71c1e38eee9d612f147710cadcb
#
_cell.length_a   1.000
_cell.length_b   1.000
_cell.length_c   1.000
_cell.angle_alpha   90.00
_cell.angle_beta   90.00
_cell.angle_gamma   90.00
#
_symmetry.space_group_name_H-M   'P 1'
#
loop_
_entity.id
_entity.type
_entity.pdbx_description
1 polymer ?
#
loop_
_entity_poly.entity_id
_entity_poly.type
_entity_poly.pdbx_seq_one_letter_code
_entity_poly.pdbx_strand_id
1 'polypeptide(L)'
;MNAVDHVKAALTDAQNALAALIENEAMLEQIAQAAHVIAQSQRQGGAVYSCGNGGSLCDAMHFAEEMTGRYRQDRKPYRAAAISDVSHMACVGNDYGYEHVFSRWIEAMGTDKDVLIAITTSGTSKNIVAAAKAAKAKGVTVVALTGKSGSPITELADIAVVTPAGRWADRVQELHIKVIHILIELIERELDAQNYNEGA
;
A
#
# COMPACT_ATOMS: atom_id res chain seq x y z
N MET A 1 17.52 16.73 -27.66
CA MET A 1 16.35 15.81 -27.61
C MET A 1 15.09 16.62 -27.80
N ASN A 2 14.18 16.17 -28.65
CA ASN A 2 12.87 16.77 -28.80
C ASN A 2 11.88 16.20 -27.74
N ALA A 3 10.65 16.71 -27.68
CA ALA A 3 9.67 16.27 -26.69
C ALA A 3 9.34 14.77 -26.78
N VAL A 4 9.29 14.21 -27.99
CA VAL A 4 9.02 12.79 -28.20
C VAL A 4 10.17 11.92 -27.65
N ASP A 5 11.41 12.39 -27.78
CA ASP A 5 12.56 11.67 -27.20
C ASP A 5 12.48 11.62 -25.67
N HIS A 6 12.04 12.71 -25.04
CA HIS A 6 11.81 12.73 -23.58
C HIS A 6 10.67 11.79 -23.16
N VAL A 7 9.58 11.73 -23.92
CA VAL A 7 8.48 10.76 -23.67
C VAL A 7 8.99 9.33 -23.75
N LYS A 8 9.76 9.00 -24.81
CA LYS A 8 10.34 7.66 -24.96
C LYS A 8 11.28 7.31 -23.82
N ALA A 9 12.15 8.24 -23.42
CA ALA A 9 13.08 8.03 -22.30
C ALA A 9 12.31 7.73 -20.98
N ALA A 10 11.28 8.52 -20.68
CA ALA A 10 10.46 8.32 -19.48
C ALA A 10 9.74 6.95 -19.48
N LEU A 11 9.18 6.53 -20.63
CA LEU A 11 8.54 5.22 -20.75
C LEU A 11 9.56 4.08 -20.66
N THR A 12 10.76 4.27 -21.19
CA THR A 12 11.84 3.28 -21.09
C THR A 12 12.32 3.12 -19.65
N ASP A 13 12.43 4.21 -18.87
CA ASP A 13 12.76 4.15 -17.46
C ASP A 13 11.69 3.35 -16.67
N ALA A 14 10.41 3.61 -16.94
CA ALA A 14 9.31 2.88 -16.34
C ALA A 14 9.31 1.39 -16.72
N GLN A 15 9.60 1.07 -17.99
CA GLN A 15 9.73 -0.31 -18.49
C GLN A 15 10.87 -1.05 -17.78
N ASN A 16 12.03 -0.42 -17.64
CA ASN A 16 13.19 -1.01 -16.97
C ASN A 16 12.90 -1.28 -15.49
N ALA A 17 12.22 -0.35 -14.79
CA ALA A 17 11.82 -0.53 -13.41
C ALA A 17 10.84 -1.70 -13.24
N LEU A 18 9.89 -1.84 -14.16
CA LEU A 18 8.94 -2.96 -14.16
C LEU A 18 9.65 -4.29 -14.47
N ALA A 19 10.56 -4.33 -15.42
CA ALA A 19 11.34 -5.52 -15.74
C ALA A 19 12.16 -5.98 -14.54
N ALA A 20 12.82 -5.05 -13.82
CA ALA A 20 13.57 -5.37 -12.61
C ALA A 20 12.68 -5.92 -11.48
N LEU A 21 11.43 -5.47 -11.35
CA LEU A 21 10.49 -6.03 -10.39
C LEU A 21 10.06 -7.46 -10.78
N ILE A 22 9.80 -7.70 -12.07
CA ILE A 22 9.40 -9.03 -12.59
C ILE A 22 10.52 -10.07 -12.36
N GLU A 23 11.77 -9.68 -12.48
CA GLU A 23 12.93 -10.56 -12.28
C GLU A 23 13.28 -10.80 -10.79
N ASN A 24 12.62 -10.08 -9.87
CA ASN A 24 12.90 -10.17 -8.44
C ASN A 24 11.94 -11.12 -7.73
N GLU A 25 12.20 -12.43 -7.79
CA GLU A 25 11.38 -13.48 -7.17
C GLU A 25 11.07 -13.20 -5.69
N ALA A 26 12.04 -12.73 -4.92
CA ALA A 26 11.82 -12.41 -3.51
C ALA A 26 10.76 -11.30 -3.32
N MET A 27 10.69 -10.32 -4.22
CA MET A 27 9.65 -9.30 -4.16
C MET A 27 8.29 -9.82 -4.64
N LEU A 28 8.26 -10.71 -5.61
CA LEU A 28 7.02 -11.37 -6.03
C LEU A 28 6.43 -12.20 -4.88
N GLU A 29 7.27 -12.94 -4.13
CA GLU A 29 6.85 -13.65 -2.92
C GLU A 29 6.32 -12.69 -1.83
N GLN A 30 6.98 -11.55 -1.60
CA GLN A 30 6.49 -10.55 -0.65
C GLN A 30 5.13 -9.96 -1.05
N ILE A 31 4.89 -9.73 -2.33
CA ILE A 31 3.59 -9.27 -2.84
C ILE A 31 2.51 -10.33 -2.59
N ALA A 32 2.81 -11.60 -2.91
CA ALA A 32 1.88 -12.70 -2.65
C ALA A 32 1.57 -12.87 -1.15
N GLN A 33 2.61 -12.80 -0.30
CA GLN A 33 2.44 -12.87 1.16
C GLN A 33 1.62 -11.70 1.69
N ALA A 34 1.81 -10.48 1.18
CA ALA A 34 1.02 -9.30 1.55
C ALA A 34 -0.47 -9.50 1.23
N ALA A 35 -0.79 -10.00 0.04
CA ALA A 35 -2.17 -10.31 -0.33
C ALA A 35 -2.77 -11.38 0.60
N HIS A 36 -2.00 -12.43 0.91
CA HIS A 36 -2.44 -13.51 1.79
C HIS A 36 -2.80 -13.00 3.19
N VAL A 37 -1.94 -12.22 3.84
CA VAL A 37 -2.23 -11.71 5.20
C VAL A 37 -3.43 -10.76 5.20
N ILE A 38 -3.64 -9.98 4.13
CA ILE A 38 -4.83 -9.14 3.98
C ILE A 38 -6.09 -10.01 3.84
N ALA A 39 -6.06 -11.04 3.01
CA ALA A 39 -7.20 -11.97 2.88
C ALA A 39 -7.50 -12.68 4.20
N GLN A 40 -6.49 -13.10 4.96
CA GLN A 40 -6.68 -13.67 6.31
C GLN A 40 -7.33 -12.68 7.28
N SER A 41 -6.87 -11.42 7.28
CA SER A 41 -7.49 -10.34 8.08
C SER A 41 -9.00 -10.21 7.76
N GLN A 42 -9.36 -10.16 6.48
CA GLN A 42 -10.76 -10.07 6.04
C GLN A 42 -11.59 -11.27 6.51
N ARG A 43 -11.07 -12.51 6.44
CA ARG A 43 -11.74 -13.73 6.94
C ARG A 43 -12.01 -13.67 8.44
N GLN A 44 -11.13 -13.01 9.20
CA GLN A 44 -11.24 -12.83 10.65
C GLN A 44 -12.11 -11.62 11.04
N GLY A 45 -12.68 -10.90 10.07
CA GLY A 45 -13.46 -9.69 10.28
C GLY A 45 -12.62 -8.45 10.57
N GLY A 46 -11.30 -8.50 10.30
CA GLY A 46 -10.40 -7.36 10.37
C GLY A 46 -10.64 -6.35 9.25
N ALA A 47 -10.02 -5.20 9.35
CA ALA A 47 -10.02 -4.14 8.34
C ALA A 47 -8.61 -3.88 7.81
N VAL A 48 -8.52 -3.30 6.60
CA VAL A 48 -7.26 -2.80 6.08
C VAL A 48 -7.27 -1.27 6.12
N TYR A 49 -6.32 -0.71 6.85
CA TYR A 49 -6.06 0.72 6.81
C TYR A 49 -4.90 1.01 5.88
N SER A 50 -5.00 2.07 5.10
CA SER A 50 -3.92 2.49 4.20
C SER A 50 -3.54 3.95 4.45
N CYS A 51 -2.26 4.29 4.36
CA CYS A 51 -1.77 5.65 4.53
C CYS A 51 -0.57 5.94 3.62
N GLY A 52 -0.42 7.22 3.28
CA GLY A 52 0.64 7.72 2.42
C GLY A 52 0.65 9.25 2.41
N ASN A 53 1.64 9.86 1.78
CA ASN A 53 1.71 11.30 1.57
C ASN A 53 1.62 11.62 0.07
N GLY A 54 0.95 12.70 -0.30
CA GLY A 54 0.86 13.14 -1.70
C GLY A 54 0.34 12.06 -2.62
N GLY A 55 1.08 11.68 -3.68
CA GLY A 55 0.71 10.61 -4.60
C GLY A 55 0.53 9.26 -3.91
N SER A 56 1.33 8.95 -2.89
CA SER A 56 1.14 7.73 -2.09
C SER A 56 -0.16 7.75 -1.27
N LEU A 57 -0.72 8.92 -0.94
CA LEU A 57 -2.07 9.01 -0.36
C LEU A 57 -3.14 8.74 -1.41
N CYS A 58 -2.93 9.19 -2.65
CA CYS A 58 -3.81 8.83 -3.76
C CYS A 58 -3.82 7.30 -3.97
N ASP A 59 -2.67 6.64 -3.94
CA ASP A 59 -2.55 5.19 -4.01
C ASP A 59 -3.27 4.50 -2.84
N ALA A 60 -3.13 5.02 -1.62
CA ALA A 60 -3.81 4.50 -0.43
C ALA A 60 -5.34 4.62 -0.55
N MET A 61 -5.84 5.74 -1.07
CA MET A 61 -7.27 5.95 -1.33
C MET A 61 -7.79 5.04 -2.43
N HIS A 62 -7.01 4.86 -3.50
CA HIS A 62 -7.34 3.96 -4.61
C HIS A 62 -7.49 2.51 -4.10
N PHE A 63 -6.53 2.01 -3.31
CA PHE A 63 -6.65 0.70 -2.69
C PHE A 63 -7.95 0.55 -1.87
N ALA A 64 -8.25 1.53 -1.03
CA ALA A 64 -9.41 1.47 -0.13
C ALA A 64 -10.75 1.50 -0.90
N GLU A 65 -10.85 2.29 -1.97
CA GLU A 65 -12.06 2.37 -2.78
C GLU A 65 -12.31 1.10 -3.59
N GLU A 66 -11.25 0.51 -4.18
CA GLU A 66 -11.36 -0.77 -4.89
C GLU A 66 -11.75 -1.92 -3.96
N MET A 67 -11.30 -1.90 -2.71
CA MET A 67 -11.68 -2.90 -1.70
C MET A 67 -13.15 -2.75 -1.27
N THR A 68 -13.62 -1.52 -1.07
CA THR A 68 -14.99 -1.24 -0.58
C THR A 68 -16.01 -1.19 -1.71
N GLY A 69 -15.61 -0.85 -2.91
CA GLY A 69 -16.42 -0.86 -4.12
C GLY A 69 -16.34 -2.22 -4.84
N ARG A 70 -15.91 -2.18 -6.10
CA ARG A 70 -15.76 -3.33 -6.96
C ARG A 70 -14.51 -3.19 -7.81
N TYR A 71 -13.65 -4.21 -7.85
CA TYR A 71 -12.48 -4.22 -8.73
C TYR A 71 -12.82 -4.73 -10.15
N ARG A 72 -12.91 -6.05 -10.36
CA ARG A 72 -13.23 -6.63 -11.69
C ARG A 72 -14.68 -7.12 -11.78
N GLN A 73 -15.08 -8.00 -10.89
CA GLN A 73 -16.40 -8.63 -10.84
C GLN A 73 -17.14 -8.16 -9.59
N ASP A 74 -18.47 -8.34 -9.58
CA ASP A 74 -19.28 -8.05 -8.39
C ASP A 74 -18.95 -9.01 -7.25
N ARG A 75 -18.88 -8.48 -6.03
CA ARG A 75 -18.61 -9.21 -4.80
C ARG A 75 -19.03 -8.42 -3.56
N LYS A 76 -18.97 -9.06 -2.40
CA LYS A 76 -19.17 -8.36 -1.13
C LYS A 76 -18.07 -7.31 -0.94
N PRO A 77 -18.42 -6.12 -0.41
CA PRO A 77 -17.43 -5.13 0.00
C PRO A 77 -16.48 -5.70 1.06
N TYR A 78 -15.19 -5.41 0.90
CA TYR A 78 -14.19 -5.72 1.90
C TYR A 78 -13.97 -4.53 2.84
N ARG A 79 -13.59 -4.79 4.08
CA ARG A 79 -13.39 -3.76 5.09
C ARG A 79 -12.04 -3.06 4.86
N ALA A 80 -12.08 -1.87 4.27
CA ALA A 80 -10.89 -1.05 4.04
C ALA A 80 -11.21 0.44 4.23
N ALA A 81 -10.19 1.21 4.66
CA ALA A 81 -10.28 2.66 4.72
C ALA A 81 -8.90 3.29 4.54
N ALA A 82 -8.79 4.29 3.68
CA ALA A 82 -7.63 5.17 3.67
C ALA A 82 -7.72 6.19 4.81
N ILE A 83 -6.60 6.46 5.48
CA ILE A 83 -6.53 7.50 6.50
C ILE A 83 -6.40 8.85 5.79
N SER A 84 -7.53 9.40 5.36
CA SER A 84 -7.62 10.59 4.52
C SER A 84 -8.72 11.57 4.93
N ASP A 85 -9.37 11.35 6.07
CA ASP A 85 -10.38 12.29 6.56
C ASP A 85 -9.76 13.66 6.81
N VAL A 86 -10.29 14.66 6.12
CA VAL A 86 -9.74 16.03 6.12
C VAL A 86 -9.84 16.66 7.50
N SER A 87 -10.94 16.43 8.21
CA SER A 87 -11.15 17.03 9.55
C SER A 87 -10.20 16.39 10.58
N HIS A 88 -10.02 15.08 10.53
CA HIS A 88 -9.05 14.37 11.36
C HIS A 88 -7.62 14.85 11.09
N MET A 89 -7.20 14.89 9.82
CA MET A 89 -5.86 15.32 9.45
C MET A 89 -5.60 16.78 9.84
N ALA A 90 -6.57 17.66 9.67
CA ALA A 90 -6.46 19.07 10.05
C ALA A 90 -6.36 19.22 11.57
N CYS A 91 -7.23 18.56 12.33
CA CYS A 91 -7.22 18.59 13.79
C CYS A 91 -5.92 18.04 14.36
N VAL A 92 -5.54 16.81 13.99
CA VAL A 92 -4.32 16.19 14.52
C VAL A 92 -3.07 16.94 14.07
N GLY A 93 -3.04 17.41 12.83
CA GLY A 93 -1.92 18.21 12.30
C GLY A 93 -1.72 19.52 13.07
N ASN A 94 -2.82 20.18 13.46
CA ASN A 94 -2.79 21.40 14.25
C ASN A 94 -2.39 21.17 15.72
N ASP A 95 -2.95 20.14 16.35
CA ASP A 95 -2.85 19.96 17.80
C ASP A 95 -1.63 19.13 18.23
N TYR A 96 -1.20 18.17 17.40
CA TYR A 96 -0.13 17.21 17.70
C TYR A 96 1.04 17.23 16.71
N GLY A 97 0.89 17.91 15.59
CA GLY A 97 1.84 17.93 14.49
C GLY A 97 1.55 16.87 13.41
N TYR A 98 1.98 17.17 12.18
CA TYR A 98 1.70 16.33 11.01
C TYR A 98 2.28 14.90 11.10
N GLU A 99 3.27 14.71 11.94
CA GLU A 99 3.87 13.38 12.17
C GLU A 99 2.92 12.41 12.87
N HIS A 100 1.84 12.88 13.48
CA HIS A 100 0.88 12.07 14.22
C HIS A 100 -0.44 11.80 13.47
N VAL A 101 -0.64 12.36 12.27
CA VAL A 101 -1.92 12.28 11.56
C VAL A 101 -2.37 10.85 11.26
N PHE A 102 -1.46 9.92 11.03
CA PHE A 102 -1.78 8.53 10.78
C PHE A 102 -1.71 7.66 12.03
N SER A 103 -0.73 7.91 12.92
CA SER A 103 -0.56 7.10 14.13
C SER A 103 -1.76 7.23 15.06
N ARG A 104 -2.30 8.43 15.26
CA ARG A 104 -3.48 8.64 16.10
C ARG A 104 -4.75 7.96 15.58
N TRP A 105 -4.89 7.85 14.25
CA TRP A 105 -5.96 7.05 13.67
C TRP A 105 -5.80 5.56 14.03
N ILE A 106 -4.61 5.01 13.85
CA ILE A 106 -4.32 3.61 14.18
C ILE A 106 -4.47 3.35 15.68
N GLU A 107 -4.03 4.25 16.56
CA GLU A 107 -4.23 4.16 18.00
C GLU A 107 -5.72 4.07 18.37
N ALA A 108 -6.59 4.81 17.68
CA ALA A 108 -8.03 4.81 17.93
C ALA A 108 -8.74 3.59 17.33
N MET A 109 -8.44 3.24 16.09
CA MET A 109 -9.25 2.32 15.27
C MET A 109 -8.63 0.92 15.12
N GLY A 110 -7.31 0.78 15.23
CA GLY A 110 -6.61 -0.48 14.94
C GLY A 110 -6.83 -1.55 16.00
N THR A 111 -6.94 -2.79 15.55
CA THR A 111 -7.00 -4.02 16.37
C THR A 111 -5.99 -5.05 15.84
N ASP A 112 -5.72 -6.09 16.62
CA ASP A 112 -4.80 -7.18 16.26
C ASP A 112 -5.23 -8.04 15.06
N LYS A 113 -6.45 -7.84 14.55
CA LYS A 113 -6.96 -8.48 13.33
C LYS A 113 -6.72 -7.67 12.07
N ASP A 114 -6.30 -6.42 12.21
CA ASP A 114 -6.23 -5.46 11.12
C ASP A 114 -4.85 -5.48 10.43
N VAL A 115 -4.81 -4.91 9.23
CA VAL A 115 -3.58 -4.68 8.46
C VAL A 115 -3.43 -3.20 8.18
N LEU A 116 -2.23 -2.67 8.32
CA LEU A 116 -1.84 -1.35 7.85
C LEU A 116 -1.00 -1.45 6.59
N ILE A 117 -1.46 -0.88 5.48
CA ILE A 117 -0.64 -0.64 4.28
C ILE A 117 0.02 0.74 4.42
N ALA A 118 1.32 0.75 4.68
CA ALA A 118 2.12 1.95 4.89
C ALA A 118 2.93 2.29 3.62
N ILE A 119 2.52 3.34 2.89
CA ILE A 119 3.09 3.68 1.57
C ILE A 119 4.02 4.89 1.69
N THR A 120 5.31 4.69 1.36
CA THR A 120 6.31 5.77 1.37
C THR A 120 7.46 5.47 0.42
N THR A 121 7.65 6.27 -0.61
CA THR A 121 8.72 6.07 -1.60
C THR A 121 10.12 6.18 -0.99
N SER A 122 10.31 7.03 0.01
CA SER A 122 11.59 7.24 0.68
C SER A 122 11.88 6.23 1.81
N GLY A 123 10.85 5.62 2.37
CA GLY A 123 10.95 4.77 3.56
C GLY A 123 11.20 5.52 4.87
N THR A 124 11.27 6.85 4.85
CA THR A 124 11.70 7.69 5.99
C THR A 124 10.67 8.71 6.45
N SER A 125 9.49 8.76 5.84
CA SER A 125 8.43 9.72 6.19
C SER A 125 8.00 9.54 7.65
N LYS A 126 8.20 10.55 8.49
CA LYS A 126 8.00 10.46 9.94
C LYS A 126 6.60 10.01 10.34
N ASN A 127 5.56 10.54 9.68
CA ASN A 127 4.17 10.16 9.95
C ASN A 127 3.86 8.71 9.57
N ILE A 128 4.46 8.17 8.49
CA ILE A 128 4.30 6.77 8.09
C ILE A 128 5.03 5.85 9.07
N VAL A 129 6.25 6.22 9.46
CA VAL A 129 7.02 5.49 10.49
C VAL A 129 6.28 5.49 11.84
N ALA A 130 5.70 6.63 12.24
CA ALA A 130 4.90 6.73 13.45
C ALA A 130 3.64 5.83 13.39
N ALA A 131 2.96 5.80 12.24
CA ALA A 131 1.81 4.91 12.03
C ALA A 131 2.20 3.43 12.15
N ALA A 132 3.32 3.01 11.56
CA ALA A 132 3.81 1.64 11.67
C ALA A 132 4.16 1.27 13.13
N LYS A 133 4.79 2.18 13.88
CA LYS A 133 5.04 1.96 15.31
C LYS A 133 3.75 1.80 16.13
N ALA A 134 2.75 2.65 15.89
CA ALA A 134 1.44 2.55 16.53
C ALA A 134 0.74 1.23 16.17
N ALA A 135 0.82 0.81 14.90
CA ALA A 135 0.30 -0.46 14.41
C ALA A 135 0.94 -1.65 15.15
N LYS A 136 2.26 -1.69 15.22
CA LYS A 136 3.01 -2.75 15.95
C LYS A 136 2.61 -2.80 17.42
N ALA A 137 2.47 -1.66 18.08
CA ALA A 137 2.08 -1.58 19.49
C ALA A 137 0.67 -2.14 19.77
N LYS A 138 -0.19 -2.17 18.74
CA LYS A 138 -1.56 -2.70 18.81
C LYS A 138 -1.71 -4.12 18.23
N GLY A 139 -0.63 -4.74 17.76
CA GLY A 139 -0.69 -6.04 17.11
C GLY A 139 -1.21 -6.00 15.66
N VAL A 140 -1.40 -4.80 15.08
CA VAL A 140 -1.79 -4.62 13.68
C VAL A 140 -0.63 -5.06 12.78
N THR A 141 -0.90 -5.92 11.82
CA THR A 141 0.10 -6.35 10.82
C THR A 141 0.48 -5.19 9.90
N VAL A 142 1.77 -4.96 9.70
CA VAL A 142 2.27 -3.86 8.86
C VAL A 142 2.80 -4.38 7.53
N VAL A 143 2.17 -3.97 6.43
CA VAL A 143 2.65 -4.15 5.06
C VAL A 143 3.20 -2.81 4.57
N ALA A 144 4.48 -2.75 4.24
CA ALA A 144 5.10 -1.54 3.70
C ALA A 144 5.26 -1.62 2.17
N LEU A 145 4.87 -0.56 1.46
CA LEU A 145 5.25 -0.32 0.07
C LEU A 145 6.28 0.82 0.03
N THR A 146 7.51 0.53 -0.42
CA THR A 146 8.59 1.53 -0.39
C THR A 146 9.55 1.37 -1.57
N GLY A 147 10.26 2.43 -1.91
CA GLY A 147 11.32 2.41 -2.93
C GLY A 147 12.71 2.10 -2.39
N LYS A 148 12.89 1.92 -1.07
CA LYS A 148 14.22 1.76 -0.47
C LYS A 148 14.27 0.63 0.55
N SER A 149 15.17 -0.31 0.32
CA SER A 149 15.58 -1.31 1.32
C SER A 149 16.37 -0.66 2.47
N GLY A 150 16.42 -1.32 3.63
CA GLY A 150 17.17 -0.86 4.80
C GLY A 150 16.71 0.50 5.34
N SER A 151 15.44 0.84 5.10
CA SER A 151 14.82 2.08 5.57
C SER A 151 14.06 1.85 6.87
N PRO A 152 13.79 2.90 7.67
CA PRO A 152 13.04 2.75 8.92
C PRO A 152 11.70 2.03 8.79
N ILE A 153 11.00 2.17 7.64
CA ILE A 153 9.73 1.49 7.43
C ILE A 153 9.92 -0.01 7.19
N THR A 154 10.99 -0.43 6.48
CA THR A 154 11.28 -1.85 6.23
C THR A 154 11.69 -2.61 7.49
N GLU A 155 12.27 -1.92 8.48
CA GLU A 155 12.61 -2.50 9.78
C GLU A 155 11.39 -2.73 10.67
N LEU A 156 10.33 -1.94 10.49
CA LEU A 156 9.09 -2.02 11.26
C LEU A 156 8.05 -2.94 10.62
N ALA A 157 8.09 -3.11 9.30
CA ALA A 157 7.13 -3.88 8.57
C ALA A 157 7.25 -5.39 8.84
N ASP A 158 6.12 -6.07 8.91
CA ASP A 158 6.05 -7.54 8.90
C ASP A 158 6.29 -8.07 7.49
N ILE A 159 5.86 -7.31 6.48
CA ILE A 159 6.09 -7.59 5.07
C ILE A 159 6.50 -6.28 4.39
N ALA A 160 7.64 -6.27 3.70
CA ALA A 160 8.14 -5.10 3.00
C ALA A 160 8.27 -5.38 1.50
N VAL A 161 7.40 -4.77 0.71
CA VAL A 161 7.51 -4.75 -0.75
C VAL A 161 8.36 -3.56 -1.17
N VAL A 162 9.57 -3.85 -1.62
CA VAL A 162 10.54 -2.83 -2.03
C VAL A 162 10.59 -2.77 -3.55
N THR A 163 10.19 -1.63 -4.12
CA THR A 163 10.14 -1.40 -5.56
C THR A 163 11.07 -0.25 -5.96
N PRO A 164 12.39 -0.46 -5.98
CA PRO A 164 13.33 0.59 -6.36
C PRO A 164 13.15 0.94 -7.83
N ALA A 165 12.95 2.22 -8.11
CA ALA A 165 12.74 2.70 -9.46
C ALA A 165 13.30 4.10 -9.66
N GLY A 166 14.48 4.18 -10.24
CA GLY A 166 15.11 5.43 -10.60
C GLY A 166 15.40 6.38 -9.41
N ARG A 167 15.58 7.65 -9.74
CA ARG A 167 15.94 8.72 -8.77
C ARG A 167 14.70 9.34 -8.11
N TRP A 168 13.58 9.36 -8.81
CA TRP A 168 12.42 10.17 -8.47
C TRP A 168 11.27 9.32 -7.92
N ALA A 169 10.44 9.95 -7.09
CA ALA A 169 9.33 9.27 -6.43
C ALA A 169 8.25 8.77 -7.40
N ASP A 170 8.06 9.43 -8.53
CA ASP A 170 7.07 9.08 -9.56
C ASP A 170 7.26 7.65 -10.07
N ARG A 171 8.50 7.24 -10.40
CA ARG A 171 8.80 5.88 -10.88
C ARG A 171 8.50 4.81 -9.81
N VAL A 172 8.77 5.13 -8.55
CA VAL A 172 8.41 4.24 -7.44
C VAL A 172 6.88 4.13 -7.30
N GLN A 173 6.16 5.25 -7.38
CA GLN A 173 4.70 5.29 -7.29
C GLN A 173 4.04 4.54 -8.45
N GLU A 174 4.58 4.61 -9.67
CA GLU A 174 4.09 3.81 -10.80
C GLU A 174 4.17 2.30 -10.55
N LEU A 175 5.16 1.82 -9.81
CA LEU A 175 5.23 0.43 -9.38
C LEU A 175 4.30 0.17 -8.19
N HIS A 176 4.16 1.10 -7.25
CA HIS A 176 3.24 0.95 -6.11
C HIS A 176 1.80 0.73 -6.58
N ILE A 177 1.30 1.52 -7.53
CA ILE A 177 -0.07 1.32 -8.03
C ILE A 177 -0.24 -0.01 -8.76
N LYS A 178 0.79 -0.52 -9.48
CA LYS A 178 0.76 -1.86 -10.06
C LYS A 178 0.69 -2.94 -8.98
N VAL A 179 1.49 -2.81 -7.93
CA VAL A 179 1.46 -3.73 -6.78
C VAL A 179 0.09 -3.70 -6.11
N ILE A 180 -0.50 -2.53 -5.92
CA ILE A 180 -1.85 -2.37 -5.35
C ILE A 180 -2.89 -3.15 -6.16
N HIS A 181 -2.91 -3.01 -7.48
CA HIS A 181 -3.83 -3.77 -8.34
C HIS A 181 -3.59 -5.28 -8.23
N ILE A 182 -2.33 -5.72 -8.14
CA ILE A 182 -2.00 -7.14 -7.97
C ILE A 182 -2.47 -7.65 -6.59
N LEU A 183 -2.27 -6.86 -5.53
CA LEU A 183 -2.76 -7.21 -4.19
C LEU A 183 -4.27 -7.41 -4.19
N ILE A 184 -5.03 -6.49 -4.79
CA ILE A 184 -6.49 -6.57 -4.87
C ILE A 184 -6.91 -7.83 -5.65
N GLU A 185 -6.29 -8.09 -6.80
CA GLU A 185 -6.57 -9.29 -7.60
C GLU A 185 -6.30 -10.58 -6.79
N LEU A 186 -5.16 -10.67 -6.10
CA LEU A 186 -4.81 -11.84 -5.31
C LEU A 186 -5.73 -12.02 -4.10
N ILE A 187 -6.13 -10.93 -3.45
CA ILE A 187 -7.11 -10.95 -2.36
C ILE A 187 -8.46 -11.49 -2.87
N GLU A 188 -8.94 -11.01 -4.02
CA GLU A 188 -10.17 -11.51 -4.62
C GLU A 188 -10.06 -12.99 -5.03
N ARG A 189 -8.92 -13.42 -5.58
CA ARG A 189 -8.68 -14.84 -5.91
C ARG A 189 -8.75 -15.75 -4.68
N GLU A 190 -8.36 -15.25 -3.50
CA GLU A 190 -8.47 -16.01 -2.26
C GLU A 190 -9.86 -15.97 -1.62
N LEU A 191 -10.57 -14.84 -1.71
CA LEU A 191 -11.85 -14.64 -1.01
C LEU A 191 -13.07 -14.94 -1.88
N ASP A 192 -12.97 -14.67 -3.18
CA ASP A 192 -14.04 -14.79 -4.17
C ASP A 192 -13.54 -15.51 -5.43
N ALA A 193 -12.92 -16.68 -5.25
CA ALA A 193 -12.26 -17.47 -6.30
C ALA A 193 -13.19 -17.77 -7.51
N GLN A 194 -14.50 -17.83 -7.28
CA GLN A 194 -15.49 -18.01 -8.35
C GLN A 194 -15.45 -16.93 -9.44
N ASN A 195 -15.00 -15.72 -9.10
CA ASN A 195 -14.87 -14.60 -10.03
C ASN A 195 -13.68 -14.74 -10.99
N TYR A 196 -12.82 -15.74 -10.77
CA TYR A 196 -11.60 -15.99 -11.54
C TYR A 196 -11.59 -17.39 -12.19
N ASN A 197 -12.68 -18.15 -12.10
CA ASN A 197 -12.81 -19.41 -12.82
C ASN A 197 -12.99 -19.09 -14.31
N GLU A 198 -12.07 -19.59 -15.14
CA GLU A 198 -12.19 -19.49 -16.60
C GLU A 198 -13.46 -20.21 -17.05
N GLY A 199 -14.43 -19.45 -17.52
CA GLY A 199 -15.70 -19.99 -18.03
C GLY A 199 -16.98 -19.42 -17.44
N ALA A 200 -16.89 -18.37 -16.58
CA ALA A 200 -18.07 -17.63 -16.12
C ALA A 200 -18.36 -16.40 -16.98
#